data_7557854954ac0b2732d665d9b13d80ee
#
_entry.id   7557854954ac0b2732d665d9b13d80ee
#
_cell.length_a   1.000
_cell.length_b   1.000
_cell.length_c   1.000
_cell.angle_alpha   90.00
_cell.angle_beta   90.00
_cell.angle_gamma   90.00
#
_symmetry.space_group_name_H-M   'P 1'
#
loop_
_entity.id
_entity.type
_entity.pdbx_description
1 polymer ?
#
loop_
_entity_poly.entity_id
_entity_poly.type
_entity_poly.pdbx_seq_one_letter_code
_entity_poly.pdbx_strand_id
1 'polypeptide(L)'
;SIGEEVYVKKILDLREFPDSPLADRFTKNFEDIINDLEIRVVVEVMGGLNPAYDFVKRCLKAGKSVVTSNKELVAAHGAELLEISKETIIRPMSQCLVANNVDEIAGILNGTTNFILTKMIEDGMQFDDALKLAQELGFAERNPAADIEGHDACRKICILASLAYGKHVYPDSVHTEGITKITLEDVRYAEAFHCVIKLIGSVKRLADGKIDIIVAPMLVPNKSQLANIDYEFNGIMVRGDCTGDVVFYGKGAGKLPTASAVVADVIDCCKHLKTRKFLYWADGNGKNILPWEESSRAMYVRANGSNVAEKAEKLFGEVTVINKADAPADEKAFVVKAMQYNEFAEKIAQLEADGVSVLSSIRVADL
;
A
#
# COMPACT_ATOMS: atom_id res chain seq x y z
N SER A 1 -18.02 -2.58 -25.43
CA SER A 1 -17.69 -2.16 -26.80
C SER A 1 -17.71 -0.65 -26.90
N ILE A 2 -16.72 -0.07 -27.57
CA ILE A 2 -16.66 1.37 -27.89
C ILE A 2 -17.15 1.68 -29.30
N GLY A 3 -17.53 0.66 -30.09
CA GLY A 3 -18.05 0.80 -31.43
C GLY A 3 -16.98 1.05 -32.52
N GLU A 4 -15.74 1.21 -32.13
CA GLU A 4 -14.59 1.48 -33.02
C GLU A 4 -13.43 0.53 -32.68
N GLU A 5 -12.52 0.31 -33.63
CA GLU A 5 -11.33 -0.49 -33.46
C GLU A 5 -10.25 0.35 -32.73
N VAL A 6 -9.59 -0.26 -31.73
CA VAL A 6 -8.43 0.31 -31.04
C VAL A 6 -7.23 -0.59 -31.30
N TYR A 7 -6.18 -0.01 -31.81
CA TYR A 7 -4.95 -0.74 -32.13
C TYR A 7 -3.70 0.00 -31.65
N VAL A 8 -2.62 -0.76 -31.43
CA VAL A 8 -1.32 -0.20 -31.09
C VAL A 8 -0.68 0.33 -32.37
N LYS A 9 -0.48 1.64 -32.47
CA LYS A 9 0.12 2.29 -33.64
C LYS A 9 1.64 2.32 -33.59
N LYS A 10 2.23 2.66 -32.44
CA LYS A 10 3.68 2.71 -32.20
C LYS A 10 4.04 2.13 -30.84
N ILE A 11 5.24 1.55 -30.75
CA ILE A 11 5.81 1.00 -29.52
C ILE A 11 7.23 1.57 -29.39
N LEU A 12 7.49 2.33 -28.33
CA LEU A 12 8.81 2.83 -28.00
C LEU A 12 9.56 1.79 -27.18
N ASP A 13 10.63 1.22 -27.71
CA ASP A 13 11.59 0.37 -26.97
C ASP A 13 12.96 0.50 -27.62
N LEU A 14 14.01 0.53 -26.80
CA LEU A 14 15.39 0.60 -27.29
C LEU A 14 15.92 -0.74 -27.80
N ARG A 15 15.29 -1.83 -27.38
CA ARG A 15 15.58 -3.20 -27.82
C ARG A 15 14.94 -3.49 -29.17
N GLU A 16 15.38 -4.55 -29.83
CA GLU A 16 14.82 -5.02 -31.10
C GLU A 16 14.00 -6.31 -30.89
N PHE A 17 12.89 -6.40 -31.60
CA PHE A 17 11.96 -7.54 -31.53
C PHE A 17 11.58 -8.00 -32.93
N PRO A 18 12.55 -8.57 -33.70
CA PRO A 18 12.32 -8.94 -35.11
C PRO A 18 11.24 -10.02 -35.28
N ASP A 19 11.09 -10.90 -34.28
CA ASP A 19 10.10 -11.99 -34.32
C ASP A 19 8.71 -11.56 -33.80
N SER A 20 8.54 -10.29 -33.41
CA SER A 20 7.25 -9.81 -32.94
C SER A 20 6.27 -9.63 -34.12
N PRO A 21 5.00 -10.03 -33.99
CA PRO A 21 3.97 -9.71 -34.99
C PRO A 21 3.73 -8.21 -35.15
N LEU A 22 4.31 -7.38 -34.28
CA LEU A 22 4.24 -5.92 -34.30
C LEU A 22 5.61 -5.28 -34.60
N ALA A 23 6.56 -6.02 -35.20
CA ALA A 23 7.94 -5.58 -35.43
C ALA A 23 8.01 -4.24 -36.17
N ASP A 24 7.09 -4.00 -37.13
CA ASP A 24 6.97 -2.77 -37.91
C ASP A 24 6.46 -1.54 -37.13
N ARG A 25 5.97 -1.74 -35.92
CA ARG A 25 5.44 -0.68 -35.06
C ARG A 25 6.46 -0.16 -34.02
N PHE A 26 7.60 -0.81 -33.90
CA PHE A 26 8.63 -0.38 -32.97
C PHE A 26 9.36 0.88 -33.46
N THR A 27 9.69 1.76 -32.53
CA THR A 27 10.54 2.93 -32.73
C THR A 27 11.46 3.13 -31.56
N LYS A 28 12.64 3.71 -31.82
CA LYS A 28 13.59 4.15 -30.78
C LYS A 28 13.49 5.66 -30.49
N ASN A 29 12.62 6.35 -31.23
CA ASN A 29 12.49 7.79 -31.13
C ASN A 29 11.11 8.19 -30.57
N PHE A 30 11.11 8.85 -29.41
CA PHE A 30 9.88 9.32 -28.76
C PHE A 30 9.12 10.35 -29.60
N GLU A 31 9.82 11.12 -30.46
CA GLU A 31 9.20 12.13 -31.34
C GLU A 31 8.21 11.49 -32.33
N ASP A 32 8.40 10.24 -32.71
CA ASP A 32 7.47 9.51 -33.60
C ASP A 32 6.10 9.25 -32.94
N ILE A 33 6.06 9.33 -31.58
CA ILE A 33 4.82 9.16 -30.81
C ILE A 33 4.19 10.51 -30.51
N ILE A 34 4.98 11.46 -30.01
CA ILE A 34 4.42 12.72 -29.53
C ILE A 34 3.93 13.61 -30.66
N ASN A 35 4.59 13.58 -31.81
CA ASN A 35 4.23 14.39 -32.97
C ASN A 35 3.15 13.76 -33.86
N ASP A 36 2.81 12.51 -33.65
CA ASP A 36 1.76 11.83 -34.41
C ASP A 36 0.37 12.20 -33.85
N LEU A 37 -0.40 12.97 -34.62
CA LEU A 37 -1.72 13.47 -34.23
C LEU A 37 -2.80 12.37 -34.17
N GLU A 38 -2.59 11.20 -34.80
CA GLU A 38 -3.52 10.08 -34.71
C GLU A 38 -3.37 9.29 -33.40
N ILE A 39 -2.21 9.39 -32.74
CA ILE A 39 -2.00 8.80 -31.41
C ILE A 39 -2.68 9.68 -30.38
N ARG A 40 -3.82 9.21 -29.86
CA ARG A 40 -4.65 9.94 -28.88
C ARG A 40 -4.43 9.46 -27.44
N VAL A 41 -4.04 8.20 -27.27
CA VAL A 41 -3.80 7.58 -25.97
C VAL A 41 -2.38 7.01 -25.96
N VAL A 42 -1.62 7.31 -24.92
CA VAL A 42 -0.26 6.78 -24.69
C VAL A 42 -0.28 5.93 -23.41
N VAL A 43 0.33 4.75 -23.48
CA VAL A 43 0.47 3.84 -22.33
C VAL A 43 1.92 3.87 -21.87
N GLU A 44 2.17 4.25 -20.62
CA GLU A 44 3.48 4.24 -19.99
C GLU A 44 3.58 3.04 -19.03
N VAL A 45 4.57 2.18 -19.28
CA VAL A 45 4.83 0.93 -18.52
C VAL A 45 6.32 0.73 -18.23
N MET A 46 7.11 1.81 -18.24
CA MET A 46 8.56 1.72 -18.09
C MET A 46 9.01 1.48 -16.65
N GLY A 47 8.29 2.06 -15.68
CA GLY A 47 8.73 2.08 -14.30
C GLY A 47 9.83 3.12 -14.02
N GLY A 48 10.05 3.44 -12.72
CA GLY A 48 10.97 4.49 -12.28
C GLY A 48 10.49 5.91 -12.64
N LEU A 49 11.24 6.93 -12.24
CA LEU A 49 10.86 8.33 -12.48
C LEU A 49 11.36 8.84 -13.83
N ASN A 50 12.59 8.51 -14.21
CA ASN A 50 13.22 9.00 -15.45
C ASN A 50 13.46 7.85 -16.43
N PRO A 51 13.11 8.01 -17.72
CA PRO A 51 12.54 9.18 -18.40
C PRO A 51 11.00 9.26 -18.34
N ALA A 52 10.31 8.37 -17.60
CA ALA A 52 8.85 8.28 -17.59
C ALA A 52 8.15 9.62 -17.30
N TYR A 53 8.65 10.37 -16.31
CA TYR A 53 8.09 11.67 -15.95
C TYR A 53 8.10 12.67 -17.13
N ASP A 54 9.23 12.82 -17.82
CA ASP A 54 9.33 13.72 -18.96
C ASP A 54 8.40 13.32 -20.09
N PHE A 55 8.36 12.03 -20.43
CA PHE A 55 7.52 11.54 -21.51
C PHE A 55 6.03 11.71 -21.20
N VAL A 56 5.59 11.36 -19.98
CA VAL A 56 4.20 11.56 -19.55
C VAL A 56 3.83 13.04 -19.57
N LYS A 57 4.66 13.92 -19.00
CA LYS A 57 4.44 15.35 -18.96
C LYS A 57 4.33 15.96 -20.36
N ARG A 58 5.18 15.56 -21.29
CA ARG A 58 5.15 16.00 -22.70
C ARG A 58 3.90 15.51 -23.42
N CYS A 59 3.49 14.25 -23.20
CA CYS A 59 2.26 13.70 -23.77
C CYS A 59 1.03 14.49 -23.30
N LEU A 60 0.91 14.76 -22.00
CA LEU A 60 -0.20 15.53 -21.43
C LEU A 60 -0.23 16.97 -21.99
N LYS A 61 0.92 17.64 -22.10
CA LYS A 61 1.02 18.98 -22.71
C LYS A 61 0.64 18.99 -24.20
N ALA A 62 0.87 17.87 -24.91
CA ALA A 62 0.46 17.69 -26.29
C ALA A 62 -1.04 17.29 -26.44
N GLY A 63 -1.82 17.27 -25.37
CA GLY A 63 -3.24 16.93 -25.36
C GLY A 63 -3.53 15.45 -25.58
N LYS A 64 -2.54 14.57 -25.34
CA LYS A 64 -2.73 13.12 -25.39
C LYS A 64 -3.17 12.60 -24.04
N SER A 65 -4.11 11.66 -24.00
CA SER A 65 -4.43 10.92 -22.78
C SER A 65 -3.30 9.95 -22.41
N VAL A 66 -2.99 9.83 -21.13
CA VAL A 66 -1.94 8.91 -20.66
C VAL A 66 -2.51 7.91 -19.66
N VAL A 67 -2.22 6.64 -19.90
CA VAL A 67 -2.46 5.53 -18.96
C VAL A 67 -1.09 5.09 -18.43
N THR A 68 -0.92 5.04 -17.12
CA THR A 68 0.35 4.60 -16.52
C THR A 68 0.13 3.53 -15.46
N SER A 69 0.99 2.53 -15.44
CA SER A 69 1.11 1.55 -14.35
C SER A 69 2.21 1.93 -13.33
N ASN A 70 2.84 3.09 -13.51
CA ASN A 70 3.99 3.54 -12.72
C ASN A 70 3.54 4.26 -11.45
N LYS A 71 3.28 3.47 -10.41
CA LYS A 71 2.86 3.97 -9.09
C LYS A 71 3.87 4.93 -8.44
N GLU A 72 5.17 4.74 -8.71
CA GLU A 72 6.22 5.63 -8.21
C GLU A 72 6.10 7.02 -8.81
N LEU A 73 5.87 7.11 -10.11
CA LEU A 73 5.63 8.36 -10.82
C LEU A 73 4.38 9.09 -10.29
N VAL A 74 3.28 8.35 -10.11
CA VAL A 74 2.01 8.95 -9.62
C VAL A 74 2.13 9.40 -8.17
N ALA A 75 2.79 8.62 -7.31
CA ALA A 75 3.00 8.99 -5.91
C ALA A 75 3.92 10.21 -5.74
N ALA A 76 4.92 10.36 -6.62
CA ALA A 76 5.87 11.49 -6.56
C ALA A 76 5.34 12.77 -7.23
N HIS A 77 4.65 12.65 -8.37
CA HIS A 77 4.31 13.78 -9.25
C HIS A 77 2.82 13.85 -9.62
N GLY A 78 1.95 13.06 -8.96
CA GLY A 78 0.54 12.96 -9.34
C GLY A 78 -0.21 14.28 -9.35
N ALA A 79 -0.02 15.16 -8.36
CA ALA A 79 -0.67 16.47 -8.32
C ALA A 79 -0.28 17.34 -9.51
N GLU A 80 1.01 17.42 -9.85
CA GLU A 80 1.51 18.20 -10.99
C GLU A 80 0.99 17.62 -12.31
N LEU A 81 1.06 16.30 -12.48
CA LEU A 81 0.61 15.65 -13.71
C LEU A 81 -0.90 15.82 -13.93
N LEU A 82 -1.70 15.77 -12.85
CA LEU A 82 -3.14 16.02 -12.91
C LEU A 82 -3.45 17.48 -13.21
N GLU A 83 -2.69 18.43 -12.66
CA GLU A 83 -2.85 19.86 -12.98
C GLU A 83 -2.57 20.13 -14.46
N ILE A 84 -1.56 19.45 -15.04
CA ILE A 84 -1.26 19.55 -16.47
C ILE A 84 -2.34 18.88 -17.30
N SER A 85 -2.82 17.69 -16.87
CA SER A 85 -3.76 16.89 -17.64
C SER A 85 -5.15 17.50 -17.69
N LYS A 86 -5.61 18.09 -16.57
CA LYS A 86 -7.01 18.51 -16.33
C LYS A 86 -8.08 17.53 -16.89
N GLU A 87 -7.64 16.35 -17.34
CA GLU A 87 -8.44 15.44 -18.19
C GLU A 87 -8.23 13.92 -17.93
N THR A 88 -7.36 13.44 -17.00
CA THR A 88 -7.00 12.01 -16.92
C THR A 88 -7.44 11.30 -15.63
N ILE A 89 -7.69 9.99 -15.71
CA ILE A 89 -8.63 9.19 -14.90
C ILE A 89 -7.94 8.20 -13.96
N ILE A 90 -8.48 8.03 -12.72
CA ILE A 90 -8.35 6.86 -11.85
C ILE A 90 -9.73 6.47 -11.35
N ARG A 91 -10.15 5.22 -11.57
CA ARG A 91 -11.55 4.84 -11.73
C ARG A 91 -12.37 4.26 -10.57
N PRO A 92 -11.95 3.26 -9.76
CA PRO A 92 -12.93 2.54 -8.95
C PRO A 92 -13.54 3.38 -7.83
N MET A 93 -12.74 4.20 -7.14
CA MET A 93 -13.22 5.01 -6.02
C MET A 93 -14.10 6.17 -6.47
N SER A 94 -13.83 6.75 -7.64
CA SER A 94 -14.57 7.88 -8.17
C SER A 94 -15.91 7.52 -8.84
N GLN A 95 -16.20 6.24 -9.04
CA GLN A 95 -17.45 5.81 -9.69
C GLN A 95 -18.39 5.02 -8.77
N CYS A 96 -17.85 4.04 -8.02
CA CYS A 96 -18.70 3.15 -7.22
C CYS A 96 -18.99 3.70 -5.82
N LEU A 97 -18.12 4.53 -5.26
CA LEU A 97 -18.19 5.03 -3.88
C LEU A 97 -18.37 6.56 -3.79
N VAL A 98 -18.58 7.24 -4.92
CA VAL A 98 -18.66 8.72 -5.00
C VAL A 98 -19.76 9.34 -4.14
N ALA A 99 -20.79 8.58 -3.80
CA ALA A 99 -21.87 9.05 -2.95
C ALA A 99 -21.59 8.96 -1.44
N ASN A 100 -20.41 8.43 -1.07
CA ASN A 100 -20.01 8.25 0.33
C ASN A 100 -18.89 9.21 0.71
N ASN A 101 -18.90 9.66 1.97
CA ASN A 101 -17.70 10.15 2.59
C ASN A 101 -16.85 8.94 2.99
N VAL A 102 -15.61 8.87 2.50
CA VAL A 102 -14.69 7.82 2.89
C VAL A 102 -14.10 8.18 4.25
N ASP A 103 -14.35 7.36 5.25
CA ASP A 103 -13.84 7.54 6.60
C ASP A 103 -12.50 6.87 6.79
N GLU A 104 -12.32 5.68 6.20
CA GLU A 104 -11.10 4.89 6.34
C GLU A 104 -10.83 4.06 5.09
N ILE A 105 -9.56 3.91 4.74
CA ILE A 105 -9.06 2.91 3.81
C ILE A 105 -7.98 2.12 4.53
N ALA A 106 -8.08 0.81 4.51
CA ALA A 106 -7.04 -0.09 5.02
C ALA A 106 -6.84 -1.24 4.05
N GLY A 107 -5.60 -1.71 3.87
CA GLY A 107 -5.41 -2.80 2.92
C GLY A 107 -4.06 -3.47 2.98
N ILE A 108 -4.08 -4.72 2.49
CA ILE A 108 -2.91 -5.49 2.11
C ILE A 108 -2.56 -5.08 0.68
N LEU A 109 -1.57 -4.19 0.54
CA LEU A 109 -1.26 -3.51 -0.71
C LEU A 109 -0.05 -4.10 -1.44
N ASN A 110 0.63 -5.08 -0.83
CA ASN A 110 1.80 -5.72 -1.40
C ASN A 110 1.69 -7.24 -1.28
N GLY A 111 1.66 -7.95 -2.41
CA GLY A 111 1.50 -9.40 -2.46
C GLY A 111 2.73 -10.16 -2.00
N THR A 112 3.94 -9.65 -2.20
CA THR A 112 5.20 -10.27 -1.77
C THR A 112 5.25 -10.40 -0.25
N THR A 113 4.99 -9.31 0.46
CA THR A 113 4.97 -9.31 1.94
C THR A 113 3.85 -10.16 2.50
N ASN A 114 2.68 -10.14 1.85
CA ASN A 114 1.58 -11.01 2.29
C ASN A 114 1.90 -12.49 2.08
N PHE A 115 2.54 -12.87 0.97
CA PHE A 115 3.01 -14.23 0.74
C PHE A 115 4.01 -14.68 1.81
N ILE A 116 5.03 -13.85 2.13
CA ILE A 116 6.03 -14.15 3.15
C ILE A 116 5.34 -14.36 4.51
N LEU A 117 4.50 -13.43 4.96
CA LEU A 117 3.79 -13.55 6.23
C LEU A 117 2.84 -14.76 6.25
N THR A 118 2.16 -15.09 5.15
CA THR A 118 1.34 -16.30 5.06
C THR A 118 2.18 -17.56 5.26
N LYS A 119 3.38 -17.64 4.64
CA LYS A 119 4.29 -18.77 4.83
C LYS A 119 4.84 -18.88 6.26
N MET A 120 5.08 -17.77 6.92
CA MET A 120 5.44 -17.76 8.34
C MET A 120 4.31 -18.28 9.22
N ILE A 121 3.06 -17.91 8.90
CA ILE A 121 1.87 -18.30 9.67
C ILE A 121 1.50 -19.78 9.44
N GLU A 122 1.32 -20.19 8.18
CA GLU A 122 0.80 -21.52 7.84
C GLU A 122 1.85 -22.63 7.96
N ASP A 123 3.07 -22.35 7.45
CA ASP A 123 4.13 -23.36 7.35
C ASP A 123 5.15 -23.27 8.50
N GLY A 124 5.03 -22.26 9.37
CA GLY A 124 5.99 -22.01 10.46
C GLY A 124 7.39 -21.67 9.97
N MET A 125 7.51 -21.10 8.77
CA MET A 125 8.80 -20.73 8.19
C MET A 125 9.41 -19.52 8.89
N GLN A 126 10.74 -19.49 9.01
CA GLN A 126 11.44 -18.26 9.39
C GLN A 126 11.36 -17.24 8.25
N PHE A 127 11.49 -15.96 8.58
CA PHE A 127 11.39 -14.87 7.61
C PHE A 127 12.32 -15.06 6.40
N ASP A 128 13.60 -15.39 6.64
CA ASP A 128 14.60 -15.55 5.57
C ASP A 128 14.28 -16.72 4.63
N ASP A 129 13.75 -17.82 5.17
CA ASP A 129 13.34 -18.98 4.38
C ASP A 129 12.10 -18.67 3.53
N ALA A 130 11.13 -17.98 4.10
CA ALA A 130 9.93 -17.54 3.39
C ALA A 130 10.26 -16.52 2.29
N LEU A 131 11.18 -15.59 2.55
CA LEU A 131 11.68 -14.64 1.55
C LEU A 131 12.40 -15.36 0.40
N LYS A 132 13.26 -16.31 0.71
CA LYS A 132 13.96 -17.12 -0.30
C LYS A 132 12.97 -17.88 -1.18
N LEU A 133 11.97 -18.50 -0.58
CA LEU A 133 10.90 -19.19 -1.32
C LEU A 133 10.14 -18.21 -2.22
N ALA A 134 9.83 -17.00 -1.74
CA ALA A 134 9.18 -15.95 -2.56
C ALA A 134 10.03 -15.57 -3.77
N GLN A 135 11.35 -15.51 -3.63
CA GLN A 135 12.29 -15.23 -4.73
C GLN A 135 12.34 -16.38 -5.73
N GLU A 136 12.41 -17.63 -5.27
CA GLU A 136 12.40 -18.83 -6.11
C GLU A 136 11.13 -18.95 -6.95
N LEU A 137 10.00 -18.57 -6.39
CA LEU A 137 8.68 -18.58 -7.06
C LEU A 137 8.43 -17.33 -7.93
N GLY A 138 9.34 -16.34 -7.89
CA GLY A 138 9.22 -15.11 -8.68
C GLY A 138 8.24 -14.07 -8.10
N PHE A 139 7.82 -14.20 -6.83
CA PHE A 139 7.02 -13.19 -6.12
C PHE A 139 7.88 -12.06 -5.57
N ALA A 140 9.16 -12.32 -5.27
CA ALA A 140 10.12 -11.30 -4.83
C ALA A 140 11.27 -11.19 -5.83
N GLU A 141 11.71 -9.96 -6.08
CA GLU A 141 12.90 -9.68 -6.88
C GLU A 141 14.18 -9.99 -6.09
N ARG A 142 15.34 -10.01 -6.79
CA ARG A 142 16.64 -10.19 -6.15
C ARG A 142 16.94 -9.12 -5.08
N ASN A 143 16.48 -7.88 -5.32
CA ASN A 143 16.51 -6.83 -4.32
C ASN A 143 15.07 -6.54 -3.89
N PRO A 144 14.56 -7.15 -2.80
CA PRO A 144 13.18 -7.06 -2.37
C PRO A 144 12.91 -5.86 -1.47
N ALA A 145 13.86 -4.95 -1.25
CA ALA A 145 13.77 -3.88 -0.25
C ALA A 145 12.50 -3.03 -0.39
N ALA A 146 12.11 -2.69 -1.63
CA ALA A 146 10.89 -1.91 -1.87
C ALA A 146 9.62 -2.59 -1.33
N ASP A 147 9.59 -3.92 -1.34
CA ASP A 147 8.48 -4.71 -0.82
C ASP A 147 8.60 -4.89 0.69
N ILE A 148 9.69 -5.53 1.16
CA ILE A 148 9.82 -5.96 2.56
C ILE A 148 9.98 -4.81 3.55
N GLU A 149 10.39 -3.62 3.08
CA GLU A 149 10.45 -2.40 3.89
C GLU A 149 9.19 -1.52 3.78
N GLY A 150 8.17 -1.96 3.00
CA GLY A 150 6.87 -1.34 2.93
C GLY A 150 6.75 -0.18 1.94
N HIS A 151 7.80 0.18 1.20
CA HIS A 151 7.80 1.34 0.30
C HIS A 151 6.78 1.22 -0.85
N ASP A 152 6.58 0.01 -1.39
CA ASP A 152 5.54 -0.25 -2.39
C ASP A 152 4.13 -0.03 -1.83
N ALA A 153 3.86 -0.55 -0.65
CA ALA A 153 2.59 -0.34 0.04
C ALA A 153 2.37 1.15 0.39
N CYS A 154 3.43 1.86 0.77
CA CYS A 154 3.40 3.29 1.05
C CYS A 154 2.98 4.11 -0.18
N ARG A 155 3.61 3.89 -1.34
CA ARG A 155 3.22 4.56 -2.59
C ARG A 155 1.75 4.33 -2.93
N LYS A 156 1.26 3.11 -2.74
CA LYS A 156 -0.14 2.76 -3.03
C LYS A 156 -1.13 3.43 -2.08
N ILE A 157 -0.87 3.42 -0.77
CA ILE A 157 -1.78 4.09 0.17
C ILE A 157 -1.78 5.61 0.00
N CYS A 158 -0.64 6.23 -0.38
CA CYS A 158 -0.58 7.64 -0.72
C CYS A 158 -1.49 8.00 -1.90
N ILE A 159 -1.50 7.18 -2.97
CA ILE A 159 -2.37 7.36 -4.12
C ILE A 159 -3.84 7.21 -3.70
N LEU A 160 -4.18 6.18 -2.93
CA LEU A 160 -5.55 5.95 -2.45
C LEU A 160 -6.03 7.09 -1.55
N ALA A 161 -5.18 7.59 -0.65
CA ALA A 161 -5.47 8.72 0.22
C ALA A 161 -5.68 10.01 -0.59
N SER A 162 -4.82 10.26 -1.60
CA SER A 162 -4.94 11.42 -2.48
C SER A 162 -6.27 11.42 -3.24
N LEU A 163 -6.68 10.25 -3.73
CA LEU A 163 -7.96 10.04 -4.41
C LEU A 163 -9.16 10.26 -3.48
N ALA A 164 -9.11 9.71 -2.27
CA ALA A 164 -10.22 9.75 -1.33
C ALA A 164 -10.44 11.14 -0.73
N TYR A 165 -9.35 11.86 -0.47
CA TYR A 165 -9.40 13.10 0.32
C TYR A 165 -9.07 14.36 -0.49
N GLY A 166 -8.78 14.23 -1.78
CA GLY A 166 -8.61 15.36 -2.71
C GLY A 166 -7.35 16.20 -2.47
N LYS A 167 -6.37 15.68 -1.73
CA LYS A 167 -5.08 16.33 -1.48
C LYS A 167 -3.95 15.33 -1.68
N HIS A 168 -2.92 15.72 -2.41
CA HIS A 168 -1.77 14.86 -2.66
C HIS A 168 -1.05 14.50 -1.37
N VAL A 169 -0.79 13.22 -1.18
CA VAL A 169 -0.02 12.67 -0.06
C VAL A 169 1.29 12.15 -0.60
N TYR A 170 2.38 12.74 -0.13
CA TYR A 170 3.73 12.35 -0.53
C TYR A 170 4.25 11.19 0.33
N PRO A 171 4.89 10.16 -0.25
CA PRO A 171 5.43 9.02 0.51
C PRO A 171 6.36 9.42 1.66
N ASP A 172 7.19 10.45 1.47
CA ASP A 172 8.12 10.95 2.50
C ASP A 172 7.42 11.51 3.74
N SER A 173 6.12 11.80 3.64
CA SER A 173 5.30 12.28 4.76
C SER A 173 4.59 11.15 5.52
N VAL A 174 4.81 9.89 5.11
CA VAL A 174 4.10 8.73 5.67
C VAL A 174 5.08 7.84 6.42
N HIS A 175 4.82 7.62 7.71
CA HIS A 175 5.59 6.66 8.49
C HIS A 175 5.41 5.25 7.92
N THR A 176 6.53 4.61 7.60
CA THR A 176 6.54 3.30 6.93
C THR A 176 7.46 2.34 7.66
N GLU A 177 6.91 1.22 8.08
CA GLU A 177 7.63 0.10 8.69
C GLU A 177 7.45 -1.15 7.83
N GLY A 178 8.53 -1.87 7.57
CA GLY A 178 8.54 -3.14 6.86
C GLY A 178 8.32 -4.35 7.77
N ILE A 179 8.42 -5.54 7.18
CA ILE A 179 8.19 -6.82 7.88
C ILE A 179 9.48 -7.52 8.33
N THR A 180 10.64 -6.94 8.09
CA THR A 180 11.95 -7.57 8.34
C THR A 180 12.23 -7.88 9.82
N LYS A 181 11.52 -7.21 10.73
CA LYS A 181 11.65 -7.40 12.19
C LYS A 181 10.63 -8.39 12.77
N ILE A 182 9.70 -8.89 11.96
CA ILE A 182 8.68 -9.84 12.42
C ILE A 182 9.34 -11.21 12.60
N THR A 183 9.15 -11.77 13.78
CA THR A 183 9.67 -13.11 14.12
C THR A 183 8.55 -14.16 14.13
N LEU A 184 8.93 -15.42 14.02
CA LEU A 184 7.99 -16.52 14.14
C LEU A 184 7.33 -16.56 15.53
N GLU A 185 8.05 -16.11 16.59
CA GLU A 185 7.46 -15.98 17.92
C GLU A 185 6.35 -14.94 17.97
N ASP A 186 6.51 -13.79 17.28
CA ASP A 186 5.44 -12.79 17.19
C ASP A 186 4.20 -13.36 16.47
N VAL A 187 4.41 -14.17 15.41
CA VAL A 187 3.32 -14.87 14.71
C VAL A 187 2.56 -15.82 15.67
N ARG A 188 3.26 -16.60 16.48
CA ARG A 188 2.65 -17.51 17.45
C ARG A 188 1.89 -16.80 18.56
N TYR A 189 2.38 -15.65 19.02
CA TYR A 189 1.65 -14.83 20.00
C TYR A 189 0.43 -14.14 19.36
N ALA A 190 0.53 -13.71 18.11
CA ALA A 190 -0.61 -13.16 17.38
C ALA A 190 -1.72 -14.22 17.22
N GLU A 191 -1.36 -15.47 16.88
CA GLU A 191 -2.29 -16.60 16.81
C GLU A 191 -2.97 -16.87 18.16
N ALA A 192 -2.21 -16.90 19.26
CA ALA A 192 -2.73 -17.05 20.62
C ALA A 192 -3.68 -15.89 21.02
N PHE A 193 -3.55 -14.74 20.39
CA PHE A 193 -4.42 -13.58 20.57
C PHE A 193 -5.57 -13.51 19.53
N HIS A 194 -5.79 -14.58 18.76
CA HIS A 194 -6.78 -14.67 17.69
C HIS A 194 -6.59 -13.59 16.60
N CYS A 195 -5.35 -13.29 16.28
CA CYS A 195 -4.96 -12.37 15.23
C CYS A 195 -3.97 -13.03 14.26
N VAL A 196 -3.84 -12.42 13.09
CA VAL A 196 -2.74 -12.67 12.14
C VAL A 196 -1.92 -11.41 11.97
N ILE A 197 -0.65 -11.54 11.60
CA ILE A 197 0.17 -10.38 11.26
C ILE A 197 0.10 -10.12 9.77
N LYS A 198 -0.28 -8.90 9.37
CA LYS A 198 -0.31 -8.44 7.99
C LYS A 198 0.40 -7.09 7.87
N LEU A 199 1.05 -6.82 6.72
CA LEU A 199 1.52 -5.47 6.40
C LEU A 199 0.33 -4.65 5.92
N ILE A 200 -0.11 -3.70 6.71
CA ILE A 200 -1.30 -2.88 6.43
C ILE A 200 -0.87 -1.46 6.08
N GLY A 201 -1.30 -0.98 4.90
CA GLY A 201 -1.39 0.45 4.64
C GLY A 201 -2.76 0.94 5.06
N SER A 202 -2.82 1.93 5.94
CA SER A 202 -4.09 2.49 6.40
C SER A 202 -4.09 4.01 6.37
N VAL A 203 -5.25 4.59 6.07
CA VAL A 203 -5.51 6.02 6.20
C VAL A 203 -6.92 6.24 6.74
N LYS A 204 -7.04 7.10 7.76
CA LYS A 204 -8.29 7.44 8.42
C LYS A 204 -8.49 8.95 8.45
N ARG A 205 -9.70 9.41 8.15
CA ARG A 205 -10.09 10.82 8.31
C ARG A 205 -10.32 11.14 9.78
N LEU A 206 -9.77 12.25 10.23
CA LEU A 206 -9.96 12.76 11.57
C LEU A 206 -11.04 13.87 11.60
N ALA A 207 -11.60 14.13 12.77
CA ALA A 207 -12.66 15.11 12.96
C ALA A 207 -12.23 16.55 12.60
N ASP A 208 -10.94 16.87 12.71
CA ASP A 208 -10.36 18.17 12.34
C ASP A 208 -10.04 18.29 10.84
N GLY A 209 -10.35 17.25 10.05
CA GLY A 209 -10.12 17.20 8.61
C GLY A 209 -8.70 16.79 8.20
N LYS A 210 -7.83 16.50 9.17
CA LYS A 210 -6.55 15.82 8.90
C LYS A 210 -6.78 14.34 8.59
N ILE A 211 -5.73 13.69 8.16
CA ILE A 211 -5.68 12.24 7.98
C ILE A 211 -4.59 11.62 8.85
N ASP A 212 -4.90 10.49 9.47
CA ASP A 212 -3.92 9.59 10.12
C ASP A 212 -3.56 8.50 9.11
N ILE A 213 -2.33 8.51 8.60
CA ILE A 213 -1.86 7.59 7.56
C ILE A 213 -0.57 6.90 7.97
N ILE A 214 -0.50 5.58 7.75
CA ILE A 214 0.66 4.77 8.13
C ILE A 214 0.74 3.50 7.29
N VAL A 215 1.96 2.99 7.12
CA VAL A 215 2.21 1.61 6.66
C VAL A 215 3.03 0.88 7.71
N ALA A 216 2.49 -0.18 8.24
CA ALA A 216 3.19 -0.97 9.26
C ALA A 216 2.65 -2.41 9.33
N PRO A 217 3.45 -3.35 9.86
CA PRO A 217 2.91 -4.61 10.33
C PRO A 217 1.87 -4.37 11.43
N MET A 218 0.76 -5.09 11.37
CA MET A 218 -0.31 -4.98 12.37
C MET A 218 -0.83 -6.37 12.73
N LEU A 219 -1.21 -6.56 14.00
CA LEU A 219 -2.05 -7.68 14.42
C LEU A 219 -3.47 -7.39 13.93
N VAL A 220 -3.94 -8.17 12.98
CA VAL A 220 -5.29 -8.08 12.40
C VAL A 220 -6.17 -9.15 13.01
N PRO A 221 -7.28 -8.80 13.69
CA PRO A 221 -8.19 -9.78 14.29
C PRO A 221 -8.75 -10.77 13.25
N ASN A 222 -8.82 -12.05 13.57
CA ASN A 222 -9.30 -13.12 12.66
C ASN A 222 -10.72 -12.88 12.12
N LYS A 223 -11.52 -12.06 12.81
CA LYS A 223 -12.86 -11.65 12.36
C LYS A 223 -12.83 -10.61 11.22
N SER A 224 -11.70 -9.93 11.00
CA SER A 224 -11.54 -8.94 9.94
C SER A 224 -11.52 -9.62 8.57
N GLN A 225 -12.12 -8.97 7.57
CA GLN A 225 -12.07 -9.43 6.18
C GLN A 225 -10.63 -9.51 5.66
N LEU A 226 -9.75 -8.61 6.10
CA LEU A 226 -8.34 -8.58 5.67
C LEU A 226 -7.51 -9.73 6.27
N ALA A 227 -7.91 -10.31 7.40
CA ALA A 227 -7.20 -11.42 8.02
C ALA A 227 -7.14 -12.67 7.14
N ASN A 228 -8.17 -12.87 6.30
CA ASN A 228 -8.36 -14.06 5.47
C ASN A 228 -7.83 -13.89 4.04
N ILE A 229 -7.01 -12.88 3.80
CA ILE A 229 -6.39 -12.63 2.49
C ILE A 229 -4.95 -13.14 2.55
N ASP A 230 -4.68 -14.26 1.89
CA ASP A 230 -3.43 -14.99 1.98
C ASP A 230 -2.64 -14.96 0.66
N TYR A 231 -1.39 -15.41 0.71
CA TYR A 231 -0.45 -15.55 -0.40
C TYR A 231 -0.20 -14.20 -1.13
N GLU A 232 -0.14 -14.22 -2.45
CA GLU A 232 0.14 -13.04 -3.29
C GLU A 232 -1.07 -12.12 -3.49
N PHE A 233 -2.19 -12.40 -2.84
CA PHE A 233 -3.41 -11.61 -3.01
C PHE A 233 -3.37 -10.30 -2.22
N ASN A 234 -3.97 -9.29 -2.81
CA ASN A 234 -4.20 -7.98 -2.20
C ASN A 234 -5.66 -7.85 -1.80
N GLY A 235 -5.90 -7.03 -0.78
CA GLY A 235 -7.25 -6.62 -0.39
C GLY A 235 -7.26 -5.20 0.10
N ILE A 236 -8.24 -4.43 -0.35
CA ILE A 236 -8.43 -3.04 0.05
C ILE A 236 -9.84 -2.92 0.61
N MET A 237 -9.92 -2.59 1.89
CA MET A 237 -11.17 -2.23 2.57
C MET A 237 -11.35 -0.72 2.51
N VAL A 238 -12.52 -0.29 2.11
CA VAL A 238 -12.95 1.12 2.13
C VAL A 238 -14.19 1.22 3.00
N ARG A 239 -14.10 2.01 4.06
CA ARG A 239 -15.22 2.31 4.96
C ARG A 239 -15.86 3.62 4.57
N GLY A 240 -17.11 3.56 4.17
CA GLY A 240 -17.92 4.72 3.83
C GLY A 240 -19.05 4.95 4.84
N ASP A 241 -19.46 6.20 5.00
CA ASP A 241 -20.51 6.60 5.93
C ASP A 241 -21.89 5.98 5.62
N CYS A 242 -22.19 5.67 4.36
CA CYS A 242 -23.47 5.10 3.93
C CYS A 242 -23.40 3.60 3.63
N THR A 243 -22.26 3.12 3.07
CA THR A 243 -22.12 1.71 2.64
C THR A 243 -21.50 0.82 3.71
N GLY A 244 -20.88 1.39 4.75
CA GLY A 244 -20.04 0.63 5.67
C GLY A 244 -18.79 0.11 4.96
N ASP A 245 -18.35 -1.11 5.31
CA ASP A 245 -17.13 -1.69 4.79
C ASP A 245 -17.36 -2.36 3.43
N VAL A 246 -16.60 -1.94 2.44
CA VAL A 246 -16.51 -2.56 1.11
C VAL A 246 -15.10 -3.07 0.89
N VAL A 247 -14.94 -4.33 0.48
CA VAL A 247 -13.63 -4.94 0.26
C VAL A 247 -13.44 -5.26 -1.22
N PHE A 248 -12.34 -4.77 -1.79
CA PHE A 248 -11.84 -5.16 -3.10
C PHE A 248 -10.74 -6.19 -2.93
N TYR A 249 -10.91 -7.35 -3.52
CA TYR A 249 -9.99 -8.48 -3.42
C TYR A 249 -9.51 -8.94 -4.79
N GLY A 250 -8.23 -9.25 -4.93
CA GLY A 250 -7.68 -9.79 -6.17
C GLY A 250 -6.17 -9.78 -6.23
N LYS A 251 -5.62 -10.20 -7.38
CA LYS A 251 -4.18 -10.12 -7.63
C LYS A 251 -3.76 -8.69 -7.95
N GLY A 252 -2.85 -8.14 -7.14
CA GLY A 252 -2.33 -6.78 -7.30
C GLY A 252 -1.18 -6.65 -8.32
N ALA A 253 -0.60 -7.78 -8.77
CA ALA A 253 0.51 -7.83 -9.71
C ALA A 253 0.40 -9.04 -10.64
N GLY A 254 1.24 -9.07 -11.69
CA GLY A 254 1.31 -10.14 -12.67
C GLY A 254 0.97 -9.67 -14.09
N LYS A 255 1.48 -10.38 -15.10
CA LYS A 255 1.37 -10.02 -16.52
C LYS A 255 -0.08 -9.75 -16.97
N LEU A 256 -0.98 -10.70 -16.71
CA LEU A 256 -2.38 -10.60 -17.17
C LEU A 256 -3.21 -9.62 -16.31
N PRO A 257 -3.16 -9.62 -14.98
CA PRO A 257 -3.86 -8.63 -14.16
C PRO A 257 -3.47 -7.20 -14.51
N THR A 258 -2.18 -6.91 -14.66
CA THR A 258 -1.70 -5.57 -15.04
C THR A 258 -2.16 -5.19 -16.45
N ALA A 259 -2.01 -6.09 -17.41
CA ALA A 259 -2.49 -5.84 -18.78
C ALA A 259 -4.00 -5.59 -18.83
N SER A 260 -4.80 -6.34 -18.07
CA SER A 260 -6.24 -6.15 -17.97
C SER A 260 -6.61 -4.76 -17.43
N ALA A 261 -5.93 -4.31 -16.37
CA ALA A 261 -6.14 -2.99 -15.81
C ALA A 261 -5.79 -1.87 -16.82
N VAL A 262 -4.61 -1.97 -17.44
CA VAL A 262 -4.16 -1.01 -18.48
C VAL A 262 -5.14 -0.94 -19.65
N VAL A 263 -5.58 -2.08 -20.17
CA VAL A 263 -6.55 -2.11 -21.29
C VAL A 263 -7.89 -1.51 -20.88
N ALA A 264 -8.35 -1.76 -19.65
CA ALA A 264 -9.58 -1.15 -19.13
C ALA A 264 -9.48 0.38 -19.13
N ASP A 265 -8.35 0.93 -18.69
CA ASP A 265 -8.11 2.38 -18.67
C ASP A 265 -7.98 2.96 -20.09
N VAL A 266 -7.32 2.24 -21.01
CA VAL A 266 -7.29 2.64 -22.44
C VAL A 266 -8.69 2.72 -23.03
N ILE A 267 -9.52 1.70 -22.79
CA ILE A 267 -10.92 1.70 -23.24
C ILE A 267 -11.69 2.88 -22.66
N ASP A 268 -11.43 3.19 -21.39
CA ASP A 268 -12.04 4.33 -20.74
C ASP A 268 -11.59 5.67 -21.34
N CYS A 269 -10.32 5.85 -21.57
CA CYS A 269 -9.80 7.02 -22.30
C CYS A 269 -10.47 7.16 -23.66
N CYS A 270 -10.58 6.08 -24.44
CA CYS A 270 -11.23 6.10 -25.74
C CYS A 270 -12.71 6.52 -25.68
N LYS A 271 -13.47 6.04 -24.67
CA LYS A 271 -14.87 6.45 -24.47
C LYS A 271 -15.05 7.93 -24.17
N HIS A 272 -14.01 8.57 -23.65
CA HIS A 272 -14.07 9.93 -23.11
C HIS A 272 -13.15 10.93 -23.82
N LEU A 273 -12.63 10.59 -25.02
CA LEU A 273 -11.76 11.49 -25.81
C LEU A 273 -12.36 12.88 -26.08
N LYS A 274 -13.68 13.01 -26.07
CA LYS A 274 -14.40 14.27 -26.31
C LYS A 274 -15.12 14.81 -25.07
N THR A 275 -14.95 14.17 -23.93
CA THR A 275 -15.68 14.51 -22.69
C THR A 275 -14.67 14.82 -21.60
N ARG A 276 -14.81 16.01 -21.00
CA ARG A 276 -13.96 16.40 -19.88
C ARG A 276 -14.30 15.58 -18.65
N LYS A 277 -13.32 14.92 -18.04
CA LYS A 277 -13.44 14.25 -16.75
C LYS A 277 -12.67 15.03 -15.69
N PHE A 278 -13.33 15.25 -14.56
CA PHE A 278 -12.72 15.90 -13.42
C PHE A 278 -12.21 14.82 -12.44
N LEU A 279 -10.96 14.48 -12.53
CA LEU A 279 -10.22 13.90 -11.43
C LEU A 279 -9.15 14.90 -11.02
N TYR A 280 -9.19 15.33 -9.77
CA TYR A 280 -8.27 16.33 -9.29
C TYR A 280 -8.00 16.12 -7.82
N TRP A 281 -6.77 16.21 -7.43
CA TRP A 281 -6.38 16.49 -6.05
C TRP A 281 -5.37 17.64 -6.02
N ALA A 282 -5.53 18.54 -5.06
CA ALA A 282 -4.62 19.64 -4.85
C ALA A 282 -3.30 19.16 -4.25
N ASP A 283 -2.25 19.97 -4.35
CA ASP A 283 -1.03 19.73 -3.57
C ASP A 283 -1.35 19.81 -2.08
N GLY A 284 -1.05 18.72 -1.33
CA GLY A 284 -1.33 18.62 0.10
C GLY A 284 -0.33 19.35 0.99
N ASN A 285 0.88 19.64 0.51
CA ASN A 285 2.01 20.22 1.24
C ASN A 285 2.29 19.61 2.64
N GLY A 286 1.80 18.41 2.91
CA GLY A 286 1.98 17.66 4.15
C GLY A 286 1.20 18.18 5.39
N LYS A 287 0.58 19.36 5.31
CA LYS A 287 -0.09 19.99 6.48
C LYS A 287 -1.40 19.31 6.90
N ASN A 288 -1.95 18.48 6.04
CA ASN A 288 -3.17 17.72 6.31
C ASN A 288 -2.91 16.33 6.90
N ILE A 289 -1.66 15.99 7.21
CA ILE A 289 -1.28 14.70 7.79
C ILE A 289 -1.03 14.90 9.29
N LEU A 290 -1.58 14.00 10.10
CA LEU A 290 -1.25 13.91 11.53
C LEU A 290 0.20 13.44 11.67
N PRO A 291 1.04 14.06 12.50
CA PRO A 291 2.34 13.47 12.87
C PRO A 291 2.12 12.05 13.39
N TRP A 292 2.86 11.09 12.88
CA TRP A 292 2.62 9.67 13.18
C TRP A 292 2.82 9.32 14.66
N GLU A 293 3.64 10.12 15.38
CA GLU A 293 3.87 10.02 16.82
C GLU A 293 2.64 10.38 17.64
N GLU A 294 1.72 11.17 17.07
CA GLU A 294 0.44 11.54 17.69
C GLU A 294 -0.69 10.55 17.33
N SER A 295 -0.44 9.61 16.41
CA SER A 295 -1.40 8.57 16.06
C SER A 295 -1.68 7.65 17.25
N SER A 296 -2.96 7.39 17.50
CA SER A 296 -3.41 6.59 18.65
C SER A 296 -3.81 5.19 18.20
N ARG A 297 -3.10 4.17 18.69
CA ARG A 297 -3.37 2.76 18.38
C ARG A 297 -3.10 1.88 19.59
N ALA A 298 -3.80 0.75 19.69
CA ALA A 298 -3.43 -0.32 20.60
C ALA A 298 -2.13 -0.97 20.13
N MET A 299 -1.30 -1.40 21.09
CA MET A 299 0.01 -1.97 20.81
C MET A 299 0.19 -3.33 21.46
N TYR A 300 0.63 -4.30 20.69
CA TYR A 300 1.20 -5.55 21.18
C TYR A 300 2.65 -5.30 21.57
N VAL A 301 3.06 -5.88 22.70
CA VAL A 301 4.45 -5.85 23.21
C VAL A 301 4.84 -7.25 23.63
N ARG A 302 6.01 -7.72 23.19
CA ARG A 302 6.67 -8.93 23.68
C ARG A 302 7.96 -8.56 24.38
N ALA A 303 8.15 -9.03 25.60
CA ALA A 303 9.25 -8.62 26.42
C ALA A 303 9.72 -9.74 27.37
N ASN A 304 11.00 -9.69 27.74
CA ASN A 304 11.64 -10.55 28.72
C ASN A 304 11.98 -9.80 30.00
N GLY A 305 11.85 -10.48 31.13
CA GLY A 305 12.27 -9.95 32.42
C GLY A 305 11.47 -10.48 33.59
N SER A 306 11.77 -10.01 34.78
CA SER A 306 11.03 -10.35 35.98
C SER A 306 9.80 -9.47 36.14
N ASN A 307 8.65 -10.06 36.46
CA ASN A 307 7.38 -9.37 36.73
C ASN A 307 6.95 -8.42 35.61
N VAL A 308 7.15 -8.84 34.34
CA VAL A 308 6.84 -8.03 33.15
C VAL A 308 5.39 -7.53 33.17
N ALA A 309 4.43 -8.42 33.44
CA ALA A 309 3.01 -8.06 33.45
C ALA A 309 2.67 -7.00 34.50
N GLU A 310 3.15 -7.18 35.75
CA GLU A 310 2.91 -6.22 36.84
C GLU A 310 3.53 -4.85 36.56
N LYS A 311 4.74 -4.82 35.99
CA LYS A 311 5.42 -3.59 35.60
C LYS A 311 4.68 -2.90 34.45
N ALA A 312 4.20 -3.67 33.47
CA ALA A 312 3.40 -3.14 32.38
C ALA A 312 2.08 -2.54 32.88
N GLU A 313 1.35 -3.25 33.76
CA GLU A 313 0.09 -2.73 34.35
C GLU A 313 0.33 -1.43 35.13
N LYS A 314 1.43 -1.30 35.84
CA LYS A 314 1.78 -0.08 36.59
C LYS A 314 1.98 1.13 35.67
N LEU A 315 2.56 0.94 34.47
CA LEU A 315 2.89 2.00 33.52
C LEU A 315 1.74 2.31 32.55
N PHE A 316 1.11 1.27 32.04
CA PHE A 316 0.09 1.40 30.97
C PHE A 316 -1.35 1.36 31.50
N GLY A 317 -1.55 1.03 32.80
CA GLY A 317 -2.85 0.68 33.33
C GLY A 317 -3.24 -0.75 32.97
N GLU A 318 -4.52 -1.00 32.74
CA GLU A 318 -5.00 -2.33 32.36
C GLU A 318 -4.37 -2.82 31.04
N VAL A 319 -3.69 -3.95 31.06
CA VAL A 319 -3.12 -4.63 29.90
C VAL A 319 -3.77 -6.01 29.70
N THR A 320 -3.87 -6.47 28.47
CA THR A 320 -4.34 -7.83 28.17
C THR A 320 -3.12 -8.74 27.97
N VAL A 321 -2.83 -9.59 28.94
CA VAL A 321 -1.75 -10.57 28.85
C VAL A 321 -2.12 -11.69 27.88
N ILE A 322 -1.22 -12.00 26.95
CA ILE A 322 -1.41 -13.08 25.98
C ILE A 322 -0.77 -14.36 26.56
N ASN A 323 -1.58 -15.35 26.84
CA ASN A 323 -1.12 -16.65 27.29
C ASN A 323 -0.86 -17.55 26.09
N LYS A 324 0.39 -17.98 25.93
CA LYS A 324 0.83 -18.93 24.90
C LYS A 324 1.34 -20.20 25.59
N ALA A 325 0.88 -21.36 25.13
CA ALA A 325 1.49 -22.62 25.52
C ALA A 325 2.99 -22.59 25.13
N ASP A 326 3.85 -23.17 25.92
CA ASP A 326 5.30 -23.26 25.68
C ASP A 326 6.04 -21.90 25.61
N ALA A 327 5.47 -20.84 26.19
CA ALA A 327 6.18 -19.58 26.34
C ALA A 327 7.35 -19.73 27.34
N PRO A 328 8.54 -19.15 27.06
CA PRO A 328 9.60 -19.08 28.06
C PRO A 328 9.10 -18.44 29.35
N ALA A 329 9.60 -18.90 30.50
CA ALA A 329 9.09 -18.48 31.82
C ALA A 329 9.29 -16.96 32.07
N ASP A 330 10.34 -16.40 31.53
CA ASP A 330 10.74 -14.99 31.63
C ASP A 330 10.21 -14.12 30.48
N GLU A 331 9.57 -14.73 29.47
CA GLU A 331 8.95 -14.02 28.36
C GLU A 331 7.45 -13.82 28.60
N LYS A 332 6.96 -12.61 28.35
CA LYS A 332 5.56 -12.24 28.37
C LYS A 332 5.22 -11.41 27.16
N ALA A 333 4.02 -11.63 26.61
CA ALA A 333 3.41 -10.75 25.64
C ALA A 333 2.10 -10.18 26.18
N PHE A 334 1.84 -8.93 25.86
CA PHE A 334 0.63 -8.24 26.29
C PHE A 334 0.20 -7.18 25.26
N VAL A 335 -1.06 -6.79 25.33
CA VAL A 335 -1.63 -5.71 24.53
C VAL A 335 -2.01 -4.56 25.44
N VAL A 336 -1.58 -3.35 25.09
CA VAL A 336 -1.98 -2.12 25.73
C VAL A 336 -3.10 -1.43 24.96
N LYS A 337 -3.98 -0.72 25.66
CA LYS A 337 -5.07 0.06 25.04
C LYS A 337 -4.51 1.15 24.13
N ALA A 338 -5.35 1.61 23.21
CA ALA A 338 -4.96 2.67 22.29
C ALA A 338 -4.51 3.93 23.03
N MET A 339 -3.32 4.40 22.69
CA MET A 339 -2.70 5.65 23.17
C MET A 339 -1.86 6.24 22.05
N GLN A 340 -1.47 7.52 22.17
CA GLN A 340 -0.54 8.14 21.23
C GLN A 340 0.81 7.44 21.26
N TYR A 341 1.44 7.33 20.08
CA TYR A 341 2.70 6.59 19.97
C TYR A 341 3.84 7.23 20.78
N ASN A 342 3.91 8.57 20.87
CA ASN A 342 4.89 9.26 21.72
C ASN A 342 4.75 8.85 23.20
N GLU A 343 3.52 8.82 23.75
CA GLU A 343 3.26 8.36 25.11
C GLU A 343 3.64 6.89 25.29
N PHE A 344 3.30 6.04 24.31
CA PHE A 344 3.68 4.63 24.30
C PHE A 344 5.21 4.47 24.36
N ALA A 345 5.94 5.20 23.50
CA ALA A 345 7.41 5.12 23.44
C ALA A 345 8.08 5.56 24.75
N GLU A 346 7.57 6.61 25.40
CA GLU A 346 8.06 7.04 26.72
C GLU A 346 7.86 5.97 27.80
N LYS A 347 6.70 5.32 27.81
CA LYS A 347 6.39 4.24 28.75
C LYS A 347 7.20 2.97 28.46
N ILE A 348 7.47 2.65 27.21
CA ILE A 348 8.40 1.56 26.85
C ILE A 348 9.80 1.85 27.38
N ALA A 349 10.31 3.06 27.19
CA ALA A 349 11.63 3.43 27.74
C ALA A 349 11.69 3.32 29.27
N GLN A 350 10.60 3.66 29.99
CA GLN A 350 10.51 3.47 31.44
C GLN A 350 10.48 1.97 31.80
N LEU A 351 9.73 1.15 31.05
CA LEU A 351 9.68 -0.30 31.26
C LEU A 351 11.08 -0.94 31.09
N GLU A 352 11.83 -0.49 30.09
CA GLU A 352 13.22 -0.95 29.87
C GLU A 352 14.16 -0.47 30.99
N ALA A 353 14.01 0.75 31.48
CA ALA A 353 14.76 1.25 32.61
C ALA A 353 14.48 0.45 33.90
N ASP A 354 13.30 -0.13 34.05
CA ASP A 354 12.91 -1.04 35.13
C ASP A 354 13.43 -2.48 34.93
N GLY A 355 14.33 -2.71 33.96
CA GLY A 355 15.02 -3.99 33.74
C GLY A 355 14.20 -5.00 32.96
N VAL A 356 13.26 -4.54 32.12
CA VAL A 356 12.55 -5.37 31.14
C VAL A 356 13.20 -5.15 29.77
N SER A 357 13.45 -6.23 29.03
CA SER A 357 13.94 -6.16 27.64
C SER A 357 12.78 -6.30 26.68
N VAL A 358 12.45 -5.23 25.96
CA VAL A 358 11.41 -5.28 24.92
C VAL A 358 11.97 -5.93 23.65
N LEU A 359 11.37 -7.03 23.24
CA LEU A 359 11.80 -7.85 22.10
C LEU A 359 11.10 -7.43 20.80
N SER A 360 9.83 -7.05 20.93
CA SER A 360 9.00 -6.66 19.78
C SER A 360 7.85 -5.77 20.24
N SER A 361 7.46 -4.83 19.37
CA SER A 361 6.20 -4.10 19.52
C SER A 361 5.53 -3.95 18.15
N ILE A 362 4.23 -4.26 18.06
CA ILE A 362 3.45 -4.27 16.81
C ILE A 362 2.10 -3.62 17.08
N ARG A 363 1.62 -2.82 16.15
CA ARG A 363 0.29 -2.20 16.24
C ARG A 363 -0.81 -3.24 16.14
N VAL A 364 -1.92 -3.00 16.84
CA VAL A 364 -3.13 -3.80 16.69
C VAL A 364 -4.12 -3.03 15.82
N ALA A 365 -4.60 -3.67 14.77
CA ALA A 365 -5.55 -3.05 13.84
C ALA A 365 -6.96 -2.99 14.46
N ASP A 366 -7.63 -1.85 14.27
CA ASP A 366 -9.04 -1.65 14.59
C ASP A 366 -9.88 -1.79 13.30
N LEU A 367 -9.98 -3.06 12.80
CA LEU A 367 -10.57 -3.39 11.50
C LEU A 367 -11.68 -4.44 11.62
#